data_05db5c4643e5fd6d5901a6e17e05abfd
#
_entry.id   05db5c4643e5fd6d5901a6e17e05abfd
#
_cell.length_a   1.000
_cell.length_b   1.000
_cell.length_c   1.000
_cell.angle_alpha   90.00
_cell.angle_beta   90.00
_cell.angle_gamma   90.00
#
_symmetry.space_group_name_H-M   'P 1'
#
loop_
_entity.id
_entity.type
_entity.pdbx_description
1 polymer ?
#
loop_
_entity_poly.entity_id
_entity_poly.type
_entity_poly.pdbx_seq_one_letter_code
_entity_poly.pdbx_strand_id
1 'polypeptide(L)'
;MLHRKIYHLALAAMMALPASVGFAEEAPKVVRIAAVVYNIAGKTTYLNGAAVLTEGGLEETLAKKGVKIEWVPASHSAVGPIINEGFASGKIDFASYGDLPPVILNASRPTVQLVAPWGRSGNSYLVVPAKSKASTIEDLKGKKIALHRGRPWEIAFANLIESKGLSFKDFKIVNVNPQVGAAALASGTVDGFFGLNDAHILEQRKVGRIIWSTKNSPPDWKLMGGLWASNDFIKKYPELTQTIVTAYVKTNYWTSQDANKDKYIKEYATNALPEEVVRKDYDNDIVAWKDRWSPLYDDALKTHYRRVASYAKQSGLVRNEVKLDQLLNPQFVEHALKELNLEHYWQSQQIKQAQLSPAAGKGK
;
A
#
# COMPACT_ATOMS: atom_id res chain seq x y z
N MET A 1 -78.79 -40.80 29.08
CA MET A 1 -77.68 -40.90 28.14
C MET A 1 -77.02 -39.55 28.11
N LEU A 2 -75.89 -39.44 28.78
CA LEU A 2 -75.18 -38.18 29.04
C LEU A 2 -74.03 -38.05 28.05
N HIS A 3 -74.08 -37.03 27.19
CA HIS A 3 -72.93 -36.67 26.28
C HIS A 3 -72.04 -35.68 27.00
N ARG A 4 -70.86 -36.13 27.36
CA ARG A 4 -69.79 -35.31 27.91
C ARG A 4 -68.99 -34.70 26.77
N LYS A 5 -69.06 -33.37 26.59
CA LYS A 5 -68.18 -32.60 25.63
C LYS A 5 -66.87 -32.27 26.38
N ILE A 6 -65.75 -32.75 25.88
CA ILE A 6 -64.40 -32.42 26.32
C ILE A 6 -63.89 -31.24 25.52
N TYR A 7 -63.63 -30.11 26.19
CA TYR A 7 -62.98 -28.97 25.59
C TYR A 7 -61.47 -29.11 25.74
N HIS A 8 -60.72 -29.18 24.62
CA HIS A 8 -59.27 -29.09 24.63
C HIS A 8 -58.87 -27.62 24.66
N LEU A 9 -58.28 -27.16 25.76
CA LEU A 9 -57.56 -25.89 25.83
C LEU A 9 -56.18 -26.09 25.22
N ALA A 10 -55.91 -25.48 24.07
CA ALA A 10 -54.57 -25.39 23.48
C ALA A 10 -53.84 -24.22 24.15
N LEU A 11 -52.86 -24.53 24.98
CA LEU A 11 -51.98 -23.55 25.60
C LEU A 11 -50.84 -23.24 24.59
N ALA A 12 -50.96 -22.09 23.93
CA ALA A 12 -49.87 -21.58 23.03
C ALA A 12 -48.75 -21.00 23.91
N ALA A 13 -47.68 -21.75 24.11
CA ALA A 13 -46.46 -21.25 24.73
C ALA A 13 -45.72 -20.36 23.72
N MET A 14 -45.83 -19.04 23.86
CA MET A 14 -44.95 -18.07 23.18
C MET A 14 -43.53 -18.23 23.73
N MET A 15 -42.64 -18.89 22.98
CA MET A 15 -41.20 -18.81 23.25
C MET A 15 -40.72 -17.43 22.85
N ALA A 16 -40.54 -16.57 23.84
CA ALA A 16 -39.78 -15.34 23.69
C ALA A 16 -38.29 -15.73 23.49
N LEU A 17 -37.82 -15.69 22.25
CA LEU A 17 -36.39 -15.74 21.96
C LEU A 17 -35.74 -14.51 22.61
N PRO A 18 -34.73 -14.68 23.47
CA PRO A 18 -33.98 -13.54 23.96
C PRO A 18 -33.29 -12.88 22.74
N ALA A 19 -33.68 -11.66 22.39
CA ALA A 19 -32.91 -10.82 21.54
C ALA A 19 -31.56 -10.63 22.23
N SER A 20 -30.51 -11.26 21.70
CA SER A 20 -29.15 -10.97 22.12
C SER A 20 -28.87 -9.50 21.73
N VAL A 21 -29.06 -8.63 22.71
CA VAL A 21 -28.54 -7.26 22.66
C VAL A 21 -27.03 -7.45 22.66
N GLY A 22 -26.43 -7.47 21.46
CA GLY A 22 -24.99 -7.38 21.31
C GLY A 22 -24.57 -6.06 21.96
N PHE A 23 -23.95 -6.12 23.13
CA PHE A 23 -23.28 -4.95 23.67
C PHE A 23 -22.23 -4.54 22.63
N ALA A 24 -22.43 -3.40 21.99
CA ALA A 24 -21.38 -2.77 21.22
C ALA A 24 -20.21 -2.58 22.19
N GLU A 25 -19.09 -3.22 21.90
CA GLU A 25 -17.88 -3.10 22.73
C GLU A 25 -17.53 -1.61 22.82
N GLU A 26 -17.25 -1.09 24.01
CA GLU A 26 -16.92 0.32 24.22
C GLU A 26 -15.72 0.70 23.31
N ALA A 27 -15.82 1.85 22.63
CA ALA A 27 -14.78 2.29 21.73
C ALA A 27 -13.42 2.34 22.45
N PRO A 28 -12.30 1.93 21.79
CA PRO A 28 -11.00 1.94 22.43
C PRO A 28 -10.59 3.38 22.72
N LYS A 29 -9.92 3.63 23.84
CA LYS A 29 -9.40 4.97 24.16
C LYS A 29 -8.29 5.42 23.22
N VAL A 30 -7.62 4.49 22.58
CA VAL A 30 -6.47 4.72 21.69
C VAL A 30 -6.57 3.84 20.46
N VAL A 31 -6.29 4.44 19.29
CA VAL A 31 -6.08 3.74 18.02
C VAL A 31 -4.61 3.89 17.64
N ARG A 32 -3.93 2.77 17.39
CA ARG A 32 -2.50 2.73 17.06
C ARG A 32 -2.32 2.68 15.55
N ILE A 33 -1.80 3.77 14.98
CA ILE A 33 -1.61 3.91 13.54
C ILE A 33 -0.11 3.95 13.23
N ALA A 34 0.40 2.98 12.48
CA ALA A 34 1.79 3.01 12.06
C ALA A 34 2.01 4.02 10.95
N ALA A 35 3.01 4.86 11.14
CA ALA A 35 3.47 5.86 10.19
C ALA A 35 4.93 5.63 9.82
N VAL A 36 5.23 5.80 8.53
CA VAL A 36 6.61 5.74 8.04
C VAL A 36 7.37 6.98 8.50
N VAL A 37 8.56 6.78 9.07
CA VAL A 37 9.39 7.88 9.55
C VAL A 37 10.81 7.81 9.00
N TYR A 38 11.38 9.00 8.81
CA TYR A 38 12.82 9.17 8.63
C TYR A 38 13.44 9.70 9.91
N ASN A 39 14.54 9.09 10.32
CA ASN A 39 15.38 9.58 11.42
C ASN A 39 16.62 10.25 10.82
N ILE A 40 16.69 11.58 10.94
CA ILE A 40 17.81 12.36 10.42
C ILE A 40 18.38 13.19 11.53
N ALA A 41 19.68 12.99 11.82
CA ALA A 41 20.41 13.74 12.87
C ALA A 41 19.67 13.77 14.22
N GLY A 42 19.06 12.63 14.61
CA GLY A 42 18.33 12.50 15.87
C GLY A 42 16.91 13.10 15.87
N LYS A 43 16.45 13.67 14.75
CA LYS A 43 15.09 14.17 14.59
C LYS A 43 14.25 13.19 13.80
N THR A 44 13.11 12.77 14.36
CA THR A 44 12.12 11.95 13.67
C THR A 44 11.21 12.83 12.82
N THR A 45 11.13 12.52 11.52
CA THR A 45 10.22 13.20 10.59
C THR A 45 9.24 12.16 10.05
N TYR A 46 7.94 12.43 10.20
CA TYR A 46 6.88 11.57 9.69
C TYR A 46 6.66 11.85 8.22
N LEU A 47 6.66 10.78 7.40
CA LEU A 47 6.24 10.88 6.01
C LEU A 47 4.73 10.87 5.92
N ASN A 48 4.25 11.66 4.98
CA ASN A 48 2.90 11.82 4.42
C ASN A 48 1.68 11.24 5.17
N GLY A 49 1.79 10.11 5.82
CA GLY A 49 0.65 9.46 6.46
C GLY A 49 0.01 10.32 7.55
N ALA A 50 0.81 10.85 8.48
CA ALA A 50 0.30 11.65 9.59
C ALA A 50 -0.10 13.07 9.15
N ALA A 51 0.79 13.77 8.41
CA ALA A 51 0.55 15.17 8.02
C ALA A 51 -0.68 15.34 7.10
N VAL A 52 -0.84 14.42 6.14
CA VAL A 52 -1.98 14.49 5.19
C VAL A 52 -3.29 14.02 5.83
N LEU A 53 -3.23 13.14 6.83
CA LEU A 53 -4.44 12.69 7.54
C LEU A 53 -5.09 13.82 8.36
N THR A 54 -4.36 14.85 8.76
CA THR A 54 -4.94 16.03 9.39
C THR A 54 -5.88 16.77 8.45
N GLU A 55 -5.57 16.84 7.16
CA GLU A 55 -6.46 17.43 6.14
C GLU A 55 -7.79 16.66 5.99
N GLY A 56 -7.81 15.37 6.30
CA GLY A 56 -9.04 14.58 6.40
C GLY A 56 -9.82 14.78 7.68
N GLY A 57 -9.27 15.53 8.65
CA GLY A 57 -9.87 15.79 9.94
C GLY A 57 -9.94 14.57 10.85
N LEU A 58 -9.05 13.58 10.67
CA LEU A 58 -9.09 12.33 11.43
C LEU A 58 -8.90 12.55 12.93
N GLU A 59 -7.89 13.34 13.33
CA GLU A 59 -7.58 13.60 14.74
C GLU A 59 -8.74 14.28 15.45
N GLU A 60 -9.31 15.31 14.82
CA GLU A 60 -10.48 16.02 15.37
C GLU A 60 -11.70 15.10 15.49
N THR A 61 -11.95 14.29 14.46
CA THR A 61 -13.11 13.39 14.42
C THR A 61 -13.01 12.31 15.50
N LEU A 62 -11.82 11.74 15.72
CA LEU A 62 -11.62 10.75 16.77
C LEU A 62 -11.64 11.37 18.16
N ALA A 63 -11.10 12.57 18.34
CA ALA A 63 -11.13 13.30 19.60
C ALA A 63 -12.57 13.57 20.08
N LYS A 64 -13.49 13.90 19.17
CA LYS A 64 -14.93 14.07 19.46
C LYS A 64 -15.59 12.75 19.95
N LYS A 65 -15.01 11.61 19.62
CA LYS A 65 -15.44 10.28 20.09
C LYS A 65 -14.67 9.81 21.34
N GLY A 66 -13.82 10.65 21.92
CA GLY A 66 -12.98 10.30 23.08
C GLY A 66 -11.81 9.36 22.74
N VAL A 67 -11.49 9.21 21.47
CA VAL A 67 -10.42 8.32 20.98
C VAL A 67 -9.19 9.13 20.60
N LYS A 68 -8.01 8.71 21.07
CA LYS A 68 -6.72 9.31 20.73
C LYS A 68 -6.01 8.48 19.66
N ILE A 69 -5.23 9.13 18.80
CA ILE A 69 -4.29 8.44 17.90
C ILE A 69 -2.95 8.32 18.61
N GLU A 70 -2.42 7.11 18.61
CA GLU A 70 -1.02 6.83 18.91
C GLU A 70 -0.30 6.52 17.60
N TRP A 71 0.60 7.40 17.20
CA TRP A 71 1.43 7.18 16.03
C TRP A 71 2.58 6.23 16.36
N VAL A 72 2.58 5.04 15.73
CA VAL A 72 3.64 4.04 15.89
C VAL A 72 4.69 4.27 14.79
N PRO A 73 5.92 4.72 15.13
CA PRO A 73 6.93 5.01 14.12
C PRO A 73 7.49 3.74 13.49
N ALA A 74 7.46 3.66 12.16
CA ALA A 74 8.11 2.61 11.40
C ALA A 74 9.25 3.21 10.57
N SER A 75 10.50 2.83 10.89
CA SER A 75 11.68 3.33 10.18
C SER A 75 11.59 3.01 8.68
N HIS A 76 11.84 4.01 7.84
CA HIS A 76 11.83 3.87 6.38
C HIS A 76 12.72 2.71 5.88
N SER A 77 13.83 2.43 6.55
CA SER A 77 14.72 1.33 6.19
C SER A 77 14.16 -0.07 6.47
N ALA A 78 13.17 -0.18 7.37
CA ALA A 78 12.61 -1.46 7.84
C ALA A 78 11.07 -1.48 7.94
N VAL A 79 10.37 -0.63 7.19
CA VAL A 79 8.90 -0.42 7.25
C VAL A 79 8.12 -1.74 7.26
N GLY A 80 8.34 -2.62 6.27
CA GLY A 80 7.57 -3.86 6.12
C GLY A 80 7.68 -4.78 7.34
N PRO A 81 8.88 -5.21 7.77
CA PRO A 81 9.05 -6.04 8.95
C PRO A 81 8.47 -5.43 10.23
N ILE A 82 8.72 -4.13 10.49
CA ILE A 82 8.23 -3.45 11.70
C ILE A 82 6.70 -3.46 11.73
N ILE A 83 6.05 -3.09 10.63
CA ILE A 83 4.59 -3.04 10.56
C ILE A 83 3.98 -4.43 10.61
N ASN A 84 4.54 -5.41 9.88
CA ASN A 84 4.05 -6.77 9.89
C ASN A 84 4.15 -7.41 11.28
N GLU A 85 5.26 -7.20 11.99
CA GLU A 85 5.42 -7.66 13.37
C GLU A 85 4.43 -6.95 14.32
N GLY A 86 4.23 -5.65 14.14
CA GLY A 86 3.27 -4.86 14.91
C GLY A 86 1.83 -5.37 14.76
N PHE A 87 1.41 -5.70 13.54
CA PHE A 87 0.10 -6.33 13.31
C PHE A 87 0.04 -7.74 13.87
N ALA A 88 1.06 -8.57 13.64
CA ALA A 88 1.09 -9.95 14.12
C ALA A 88 1.05 -10.04 15.66
N SER A 89 1.64 -9.07 16.36
CA SER A 89 1.66 -8.97 17.83
C SER A 89 0.51 -8.15 18.41
N GLY A 90 -0.40 -7.61 17.60
CA GLY A 90 -1.51 -6.78 18.05
C GLY A 90 -1.10 -5.40 18.59
N LYS A 91 0.07 -4.90 18.21
CA LYS A 91 0.59 -3.57 18.62
C LYS A 91 0.23 -2.45 17.64
N ILE A 92 -0.32 -2.79 16.48
CA ILE A 92 -0.75 -1.86 15.43
C ILE A 92 -2.18 -2.22 15.06
N ASP A 93 -3.06 -1.23 14.95
CA ASP A 93 -4.44 -1.37 14.51
C ASP A 93 -4.59 -1.02 13.04
N PHE A 94 -3.88 0.03 12.59
CA PHE A 94 -3.83 0.49 11.21
C PHE A 94 -2.41 0.81 10.78
N ALA A 95 -2.15 0.69 9.48
CA ALA A 95 -0.91 1.17 8.88
C ALA A 95 -1.12 1.62 7.44
N SER A 96 -0.47 2.71 7.04
CA SER A 96 -0.37 3.12 5.64
C SER A 96 0.99 2.67 5.10
N TYR A 97 1.01 1.64 4.26
CA TYR A 97 2.23 1.10 3.65
C TYR A 97 1.96 0.37 2.33
N GLY A 98 3.01 -0.14 1.69
CA GLY A 98 2.91 -0.73 0.36
C GLY A 98 2.24 -2.10 0.32
N ASP A 99 2.18 -2.67 -0.86
CA ASP A 99 1.36 -3.82 -1.25
C ASP A 99 1.96 -5.19 -0.90
N LEU A 100 3.26 -5.43 -1.14
CA LEU A 100 3.88 -6.75 -0.96
C LEU A 100 4.01 -7.20 0.51
N PRO A 101 4.44 -6.35 1.47
CA PRO A 101 4.58 -6.78 2.86
C PRO A 101 3.29 -7.30 3.51
N PRO A 102 2.10 -6.68 3.37
CA PRO A 102 0.87 -7.24 3.91
C PRO A 102 0.42 -8.54 3.23
N VAL A 103 0.73 -8.73 1.94
CA VAL A 103 0.52 -10.03 1.27
C VAL A 103 1.39 -11.10 1.92
N ILE A 104 2.66 -10.80 2.20
CA ILE A 104 3.57 -11.73 2.91
C ILE A 104 3.03 -12.05 4.31
N LEU A 105 2.54 -11.06 5.05
CA LEU A 105 1.95 -11.26 6.37
C LEU A 105 0.74 -12.20 6.31
N ASN A 106 -0.18 -11.94 5.39
CA ASN A 106 -1.42 -12.71 5.26
C ASN A 106 -1.22 -14.14 4.76
N ALA A 107 -0.07 -14.46 4.16
CA ALA A 107 0.24 -15.82 3.72
C ALA A 107 0.38 -16.84 4.87
N SER A 108 0.67 -16.38 6.09
CA SER A 108 0.71 -17.23 7.29
C SER A 108 -0.68 -17.44 7.86
N ARG A 109 -1.43 -16.35 8.01
CA ARG A 109 -2.85 -16.31 8.40
C ARG A 109 -3.42 -14.97 7.96
N PRO A 110 -4.73 -14.88 7.62
CA PRO A 110 -5.37 -13.59 7.36
C PRO A 110 -5.32 -12.71 8.60
N THR A 111 -4.47 -11.69 8.57
CA THR A 111 -4.20 -10.80 9.72
C THR A 111 -4.72 -9.40 9.47
N VAL A 112 -4.62 -8.92 8.22
CA VAL A 112 -4.98 -7.55 7.85
C VAL A 112 -5.78 -7.52 6.56
N GLN A 113 -6.56 -6.45 6.37
CA GLN A 113 -7.24 -6.16 5.11
C GLN A 113 -6.90 -4.75 4.63
N LEU A 114 -6.82 -4.57 3.31
CA LEU A 114 -6.81 -3.26 2.69
C LEU A 114 -8.20 -2.67 2.84
N VAL A 115 -8.33 -1.60 3.61
CA VAL A 115 -9.61 -0.92 3.88
C VAL A 115 -9.76 0.39 3.12
N ALA A 116 -8.67 0.99 2.65
CA ALA A 116 -8.69 2.12 1.72
C ALA A 116 -7.42 2.13 0.86
N PRO A 117 -7.52 2.01 -0.48
CA PRO A 117 -6.41 2.33 -1.37
C PRO A 117 -5.98 3.79 -1.19
N TRP A 118 -4.66 4.01 -1.22
CA TRP A 118 -4.04 5.31 -1.10
C TRP A 118 -2.73 5.36 -1.87
N GLY A 119 -2.43 6.46 -2.56
CA GLY A 119 -1.13 6.64 -3.23
C GLY A 119 -0.85 5.53 -4.24
N ARG A 120 -1.81 5.30 -5.13
CA ARG A 120 -1.65 4.39 -6.27
C ARG A 120 -0.61 4.96 -7.23
N SER A 121 0.09 4.10 -7.96
CA SER A 121 1.03 4.52 -9.01
C SER A 121 2.32 5.19 -8.52
N GLY A 122 2.87 4.75 -7.38
CA GLY A 122 4.22 5.09 -6.95
C GLY A 122 5.26 4.59 -7.95
N ASN A 123 6.30 5.39 -8.19
CA ASN A 123 7.32 5.06 -9.19
C ASN A 123 8.52 4.32 -8.60
N SER A 124 9.15 3.51 -9.45
CA SER A 124 10.42 2.84 -9.20
C SER A 124 11.41 3.18 -10.30
N TYR A 125 12.68 3.13 -9.97
CA TYR A 125 13.77 3.62 -10.84
C TYR A 125 14.94 2.65 -10.86
N LEU A 126 15.54 2.47 -12.04
CA LEU A 126 16.84 1.81 -12.21
C LEU A 126 17.90 2.87 -12.45
N VAL A 127 18.89 2.91 -11.58
CA VAL A 127 19.99 3.88 -11.59
C VAL A 127 21.30 3.15 -11.81
N VAL A 128 22.16 3.73 -12.65
CA VAL A 128 23.54 3.29 -12.85
C VAL A 128 24.52 4.40 -12.44
N PRO A 129 25.79 4.11 -12.12
CA PRO A 129 26.79 5.13 -11.89
C PRO A 129 26.83 6.17 -13.04
N ALA A 130 27.01 7.44 -12.72
CA ALA A 130 26.94 8.53 -13.72
C ALA A 130 27.86 8.31 -14.94
N LYS A 131 29.03 7.66 -14.75
CA LYS A 131 30.00 7.33 -15.82
C LYS A 131 29.75 6.00 -16.52
N SER A 132 28.72 5.25 -16.09
CA SER A 132 28.38 3.96 -16.71
C SER A 132 27.91 4.15 -18.15
N LYS A 133 28.30 3.22 -19.03
CA LYS A 133 27.81 3.14 -20.41
C LYS A 133 26.48 2.40 -20.53
N ALA A 134 26.04 1.69 -19.48
CA ALA A 134 24.78 0.96 -19.47
C ALA A 134 23.61 1.91 -19.69
N SER A 135 22.69 1.58 -20.60
CA SER A 135 21.50 2.35 -20.96
C SER A 135 20.22 1.54 -20.80
N THR A 136 20.33 0.23 -20.66
CA THR A 136 19.20 -0.70 -20.49
C THR A 136 19.48 -1.69 -19.37
N ILE A 137 18.45 -2.44 -18.94
CA ILE A 137 18.62 -3.50 -17.94
C ILE A 137 19.46 -4.67 -18.50
N GLU A 138 19.39 -4.91 -19.80
CA GLU A 138 20.15 -5.94 -20.51
C GLU A 138 21.67 -5.70 -20.41
N ASP A 139 22.13 -4.46 -20.39
CA ASP A 139 23.52 -4.06 -20.22
C ASP A 139 24.08 -4.41 -18.83
N LEU A 140 23.19 -4.66 -17.89
CA LEU A 140 23.53 -5.04 -16.49
C LEU A 140 23.56 -6.55 -16.27
N LYS A 141 23.41 -7.38 -17.32
CA LYS A 141 23.48 -8.83 -17.19
C LYS A 141 24.83 -9.27 -16.59
N GLY A 142 24.80 -10.12 -15.56
CA GLY A 142 25.96 -10.56 -14.80
C GLY A 142 26.51 -9.55 -13.78
N LYS A 143 25.94 -8.34 -13.72
CA LYS A 143 26.37 -7.23 -12.86
C LYS A 143 25.72 -7.29 -11.48
N LYS A 144 26.28 -6.51 -10.55
CA LYS A 144 25.74 -6.36 -9.18
C LYS A 144 24.65 -5.27 -9.18
N ILE A 145 23.44 -5.65 -8.74
CA ILE A 145 22.33 -4.73 -8.58
C ILE A 145 21.89 -4.69 -7.12
N ALA A 146 21.96 -3.52 -6.48
CA ALA A 146 21.38 -3.30 -5.17
C ALA A 146 19.85 -3.23 -5.28
N LEU A 147 19.18 -4.16 -4.60
CA LEU A 147 17.72 -4.26 -4.56
C LEU A 147 17.29 -4.75 -3.18
N HIS A 148 16.37 -4.05 -2.52
CA HIS A 148 15.81 -4.52 -1.26
C HIS A 148 14.67 -5.51 -1.54
N ARG A 149 14.89 -6.78 -1.22
CA ARG A 149 13.95 -7.88 -1.46
C ARG A 149 12.77 -7.84 -0.48
N GLY A 150 11.64 -8.39 -0.88
CA GLY A 150 10.40 -8.39 -0.09
C GLY A 150 9.74 -7.02 0.02
N ARG A 151 10.03 -6.10 -0.92
CA ARG A 151 9.52 -4.73 -0.95
C ARG A 151 8.66 -4.49 -2.18
N PRO A 152 7.73 -3.50 -2.13
CA PRO A 152 6.82 -3.24 -3.24
C PRO A 152 7.51 -3.07 -4.60
N TRP A 153 8.64 -2.36 -4.64
CA TRP A 153 9.38 -2.13 -5.90
C TRP A 153 10.08 -3.37 -6.47
N GLU A 154 10.21 -4.45 -5.71
CA GLU A 154 10.72 -5.73 -6.24
C GLU A 154 9.85 -6.26 -7.37
N ILE A 155 8.54 -6.02 -7.32
CA ILE A 155 7.59 -6.43 -8.36
C ILE A 155 7.85 -5.65 -9.65
N ALA A 156 8.10 -4.35 -9.54
CA ALA A 156 8.47 -3.53 -10.71
C ALA A 156 9.78 -3.99 -11.35
N PHE A 157 10.77 -4.39 -10.53
CA PHE A 157 12.01 -4.98 -11.03
C PHE A 157 11.76 -6.33 -11.72
N ALA A 158 10.96 -7.21 -11.13
CA ALA A 158 10.58 -8.48 -11.74
C ALA A 158 9.90 -8.28 -13.10
N ASN A 159 8.91 -7.39 -13.16
CA ASN A 159 8.21 -7.05 -14.40
C ASN A 159 9.18 -6.51 -15.47
N LEU A 160 10.13 -5.65 -15.08
CA LEU A 160 11.14 -5.12 -16.00
C LEU A 160 11.99 -6.24 -16.60
N ILE A 161 12.59 -7.09 -15.77
CA ILE A 161 13.47 -8.15 -16.27
C ILE A 161 12.70 -9.19 -17.07
N GLU A 162 11.51 -9.60 -16.64
CA GLU A 162 10.65 -10.56 -17.35
C GLU A 162 10.22 -10.02 -18.72
N SER A 163 9.92 -8.72 -18.84
CA SER A 163 9.57 -8.09 -20.11
C SER A 163 10.69 -8.15 -21.16
N LYS A 164 11.94 -8.41 -20.70
CA LYS A 164 13.15 -8.54 -21.51
C LYS A 164 13.61 -10.01 -21.65
N GLY A 165 12.80 -10.96 -21.19
CA GLY A 165 13.17 -12.37 -21.21
C GLY A 165 14.30 -12.72 -20.23
N LEU A 166 14.53 -11.87 -19.22
CA LEU A 166 15.54 -12.05 -18.18
C LEU A 166 14.90 -12.55 -16.89
N SER A 167 15.73 -13.01 -15.97
CA SER A 167 15.35 -13.48 -14.66
C SER A 167 16.30 -12.96 -13.58
N PHE A 168 15.96 -13.14 -12.31
CA PHE A 168 16.87 -12.81 -11.20
C PHE A 168 18.23 -13.51 -11.28
N LYS A 169 18.31 -14.69 -11.93
CA LYS A 169 19.56 -15.45 -12.11
C LYS A 169 20.54 -14.76 -13.06
N ASP A 170 20.05 -13.84 -13.90
CA ASP A 170 20.89 -13.08 -14.82
C ASP A 170 21.66 -11.95 -14.13
N PHE A 171 21.42 -11.71 -12.83
CA PHE A 171 22.04 -10.63 -12.06
C PHE A 171 22.61 -11.13 -10.73
N LYS A 172 23.58 -10.38 -10.19
CA LYS A 172 24.09 -10.56 -8.83
C LYS A 172 23.33 -9.60 -7.90
N ILE A 173 22.20 -10.05 -7.34
CA ILE A 173 21.39 -9.20 -6.48
C ILE A 173 22.05 -9.03 -5.12
N VAL A 174 22.28 -7.78 -4.74
CA VAL A 174 22.77 -7.36 -3.43
C VAL A 174 21.55 -6.87 -2.63
N ASN A 175 21.08 -7.72 -1.70
CA ASN A 175 19.90 -7.42 -0.89
C ASN A 175 20.25 -6.47 0.24
N VAL A 176 19.99 -5.17 0.03
CA VAL A 176 20.26 -4.09 0.99
C VAL A 176 19.12 -3.06 0.96
N ASN A 177 18.96 -2.33 2.06
CA ASN A 177 17.98 -1.25 2.10
C ASN A 177 18.36 -0.10 1.13
N PRO A 178 17.40 0.78 0.76
CA PRO A 178 17.64 1.83 -0.23
C PRO A 178 18.81 2.76 0.10
N GLN A 179 19.00 3.13 1.38
CA GLN A 179 20.07 4.02 1.80
C GLN A 179 21.45 3.40 1.57
N VAL A 180 21.60 2.12 1.96
CA VAL A 180 22.83 1.35 1.72
C VAL A 180 23.02 1.11 0.22
N GLY A 181 21.96 0.79 -0.53
CA GLY A 181 22.01 0.60 -1.98
C GLY A 181 22.45 1.86 -2.73
N ALA A 182 21.89 3.02 -2.37
CA ALA A 182 22.29 4.31 -2.94
C ALA A 182 23.75 4.65 -2.62
N ALA A 183 24.22 4.42 -1.41
CA ALA A 183 25.61 4.61 -1.02
C ALA A 183 26.56 3.64 -1.78
N ALA A 184 26.16 2.37 -1.94
CA ALA A 184 26.90 1.39 -2.70
C ALA A 184 27.04 1.75 -4.18
N LEU A 185 25.99 2.34 -4.79
CA LEU A 185 26.06 2.88 -6.15
C LEU A 185 27.03 4.05 -6.22
N ALA A 186 26.93 5.02 -5.32
CA ALA A 186 27.77 6.20 -5.28
C ALA A 186 29.27 5.86 -5.09
N SER A 187 29.58 4.80 -4.34
CA SER A 187 30.95 4.29 -4.12
C SER A 187 31.45 3.37 -5.24
N GLY A 188 30.61 2.98 -6.19
CA GLY A 188 30.95 2.05 -7.26
C GLY A 188 31.02 0.56 -6.81
N THR A 189 30.48 0.25 -5.63
CA THR A 189 30.44 -1.13 -5.11
C THR A 189 29.43 -2.02 -5.85
N VAL A 190 28.38 -1.40 -6.42
CA VAL A 190 27.39 -2.04 -7.27
C VAL A 190 27.30 -1.31 -8.62
N ASP A 191 26.88 -2.05 -9.66
CA ASP A 191 26.75 -1.55 -11.04
C ASP A 191 25.37 -0.94 -11.30
N GLY A 192 24.36 -1.27 -10.48
CA GLY A 192 23.01 -0.75 -10.56
C GLY A 192 22.37 -0.66 -9.18
N PHE A 193 21.42 0.27 -9.06
CA PHE A 193 20.53 0.40 -7.89
C PHE A 193 19.09 0.49 -8.36
N PHE A 194 18.23 -0.35 -7.80
CA PHE A 194 16.80 -0.30 -8.06
C PHE A 194 16.07 0.12 -6.78
N GLY A 195 15.37 1.25 -6.86
CA GLY A 195 14.73 1.85 -5.69
C GLY A 195 13.65 2.85 -6.05
N LEU A 196 13.41 3.77 -5.16
CA LEU A 196 12.37 4.79 -5.25
C LEU A 196 12.95 6.15 -5.67
N ASN A 197 12.34 7.22 -5.22
CA ASN A 197 12.72 8.60 -5.50
C ASN A 197 14.13 9.01 -4.98
N ASP A 198 14.78 8.20 -4.14
CA ASP A 198 16.23 8.30 -3.87
C ASP A 198 17.08 8.36 -5.14
N ALA A 199 16.57 7.79 -6.25
CA ALA A 199 17.16 7.87 -7.57
C ALA A 199 17.42 9.32 -8.03
N HIS A 200 16.46 10.22 -7.79
CA HIS A 200 16.59 11.63 -8.14
C HIS A 200 17.63 12.36 -7.29
N ILE A 201 17.86 11.93 -6.04
CA ILE A 201 18.95 12.45 -5.20
C ILE A 201 20.31 12.07 -5.80
N LEU A 202 20.45 10.83 -6.29
CA LEU A 202 21.69 10.36 -6.94
C LEU A 202 21.98 11.14 -8.22
N GLU A 203 20.95 11.45 -9.04
CA GLU A 203 21.11 12.30 -10.21
C GLU A 203 21.48 13.74 -9.84
N GLN A 204 20.80 14.34 -8.86
CA GLN A 204 21.08 15.70 -8.40
C GLN A 204 22.53 15.85 -7.91
N ARG A 205 23.04 14.82 -7.22
CA ARG A 205 24.44 14.75 -6.78
C ARG A 205 25.42 14.38 -7.88
N LYS A 206 24.95 14.12 -9.11
CA LYS A 206 25.75 13.71 -10.26
C LYS A 206 26.58 12.43 -10.03
N VAL A 207 26.13 11.57 -9.12
CA VAL A 207 26.77 10.27 -8.84
C VAL A 207 26.05 9.10 -9.51
N GLY A 208 24.79 9.28 -9.91
CA GLY A 208 23.98 8.30 -10.63
C GLY A 208 23.25 8.90 -11.82
N ARG A 209 22.79 8.04 -12.72
CA ARG A 209 21.94 8.34 -13.88
C ARG A 209 20.80 7.35 -13.93
N ILE A 210 19.55 7.82 -13.98
CA ILE A 210 18.36 6.99 -14.17
C ILE A 210 18.33 6.52 -15.62
N ILE A 211 18.24 5.20 -15.83
CA ILE A 211 18.15 4.59 -17.15
C ILE A 211 16.79 3.98 -17.44
N TRP A 212 15.96 3.79 -16.40
CA TRP A 212 14.60 3.30 -16.54
C TRP A 212 13.75 3.73 -15.35
N SER A 213 12.45 3.88 -15.57
CA SER A 213 11.47 4.11 -14.53
C SER A 213 10.09 3.54 -14.90
N THR A 214 9.25 3.31 -13.90
CA THR A 214 7.86 2.93 -14.12
C THR A 214 6.95 4.06 -14.60
N LYS A 215 7.45 5.27 -14.79
CA LYS A 215 6.63 6.42 -15.19
C LYS A 215 5.79 6.16 -16.45
N ASN A 216 6.40 5.50 -17.43
CA ASN A 216 5.76 5.15 -18.71
C ASN A 216 5.33 3.66 -18.75
N SER A 217 5.36 2.97 -17.64
CA SER A 217 4.92 1.57 -17.54
C SER A 217 3.42 1.46 -17.29
N PRO A 218 2.80 0.31 -17.58
CA PRO A 218 1.41 0.06 -17.24
C PRO A 218 1.13 0.35 -15.76
N PRO A 219 -0.05 0.86 -15.40
CA PRO A 219 -0.38 1.22 -14.02
C PRO A 219 -0.21 0.09 -13.00
N ASP A 220 -0.41 -1.15 -13.42
CA ASP A 220 -0.27 -2.35 -12.58
C ASP A 220 1.20 -2.76 -12.30
N TRP A 221 2.18 -2.10 -12.94
CA TRP A 221 3.61 -2.24 -12.62
C TRP A 221 4.06 -1.29 -11.51
N LYS A 222 3.27 -0.24 -11.27
CA LYS A 222 3.58 0.78 -10.28
C LYS A 222 3.23 0.31 -8.88
N LEU A 223 3.88 0.88 -7.87
CA LEU A 223 3.55 0.58 -6.48
C LEU A 223 2.15 1.07 -6.13
N MET A 224 1.45 0.29 -5.34
CA MET A 224 0.20 0.69 -4.74
C MET A 224 0.31 0.64 -3.21
N GLY A 225 0.04 1.76 -2.60
CA GLY A 225 -0.10 1.87 -1.16
C GLY A 225 -1.55 1.80 -0.73
N GLY A 226 -1.77 1.65 0.57
CA GLY A 226 -3.10 1.70 1.12
C GLY A 226 -3.11 1.72 2.64
N LEU A 227 -4.27 2.03 3.19
CA LEU A 227 -4.56 1.85 4.59
C LEU A 227 -4.96 0.40 4.83
N TRP A 228 -4.18 -0.26 5.63
CA TRP A 228 -4.41 -1.61 6.10
C TRP A 228 -4.89 -1.58 7.54
N ALA A 229 -5.88 -2.40 7.86
CA ALA A 229 -6.41 -2.53 9.20
C ALA A 229 -6.32 -3.98 9.68
N SER A 230 -6.10 -4.19 10.98
CA SER A 230 -6.13 -5.53 11.56
C SER A 230 -7.54 -6.10 11.53
N ASN A 231 -7.67 -7.40 11.23
CA ASN A 231 -8.96 -8.09 11.19
C ASN A 231 -9.67 -8.05 12.57
N ASP A 232 -8.89 -8.10 13.65
CA ASP A 232 -9.42 -8.03 15.00
C ASP A 232 -10.03 -6.66 15.28
N PHE A 233 -9.38 -5.57 14.85
CA PHE A 233 -9.92 -4.22 15.01
C PHE A 233 -11.18 -4.00 14.16
N ILE A 234 -11.16 -4.42 12.89
CA ILE A 234 -12.32 -4.34 12.00
C ILE A 234 -13.52 -5.04 12.61
N LYS A 235 -13.32 -6.24 13.17
CA LYS A 235 -14.39 -7.03 13.78
C LYS A 235 -14.94 -6.40 15.06
N LYS A 236 -14.06 -5.86 15.90
CA LYS A 236 -14.44 -5.28 17.20
C LYS A 236 -15.05 -3.90 17.07
N TYR A 237 -14.53 -3.08 16.15
CA TYR A 237 -14.85 -1.66 16.04
C TYR A 237 -15.18 -1.25 14.60
N PRO A 238 -16.20 -1.84 13.95
CA PRO A 238 -16.52 -1.59 12.56
C PRO A 238 -16.89 -0.12 12.30
N GLU A 239 -17.62 0.54 13.21
CA GLU A 239 -17.98 1.95 13.07
C GLU A 239 -16.78 2.88 13.19
N LEU A 240 -15.83 2.55 14.06
CA LEU A 240 -14.61 3.32 14.19
C LEU A 240 -13.69 3.10 12.98
N THR A 241 -13.66 1.88 12.44
CA THR A 241 -13.00 1.58 11.17
C THR A 241 -13.59 2.42 10.04
N GLN A 242 -14.93 2.52 9.95
CA GLN A 242 -15.61 3.37 8.98
C GLN A 242 -15.22 4.84 9.15
N THR A 243 -15.22 5.35 10.38
CA THR A 243 -14.81 6.74 10.67
C THR A 243 -13.40 7.03 10.16
N ILE A 244 -12.46 6.10 10.39
CA ILE A 244 -11.07 6.24 9.95
C ILE A 244 -10.98 6.19 8.41
N VAL A 245 -11.67 5.23 7.78
CA VAL A 245 -11.67 5.12 6.31
C VAL A 245 -12.31 6.35 5.66
N THR A 246 -13.41 6.88 6.20
CA THR A 246 -14.04 8.11 5.70
C THR A 246 -13.05 9.29 5.72
N ALA A 247 -12.23 9.43 6.79
CA ALA A 247 -11.20 10.46 6.83
C ALA A 247 -10.10 10.25 5.77
N TYR A 248 -9.71 9.00 5.49
CA TYR A 248 -8.77 8.67 4.39
C TYR A 248 -9.36 9.01 3.02
N VAL A 249 -10.63 8.72 2.77
CA VAL A 249 -11.30 9.08 1.51
C VAL A 249 -11.40 10.59 1.35
N LYS A 250 -11.69 11.34 2.43
CA LYS A 250 -11.61 12.83 2.41
C LYS A 250 -10.22 13.31 2.05
N THR A 251 -9.18 12.72 2.64
CA THR A 251 -7.79 13.05 2.34
C THR A 251 -7.45 12.74 0.88
N ASN A 252 -7.86 11.58 0.36
CA ASN A 252 -7.70 11.22 -1.05
C ASN A 252 -8.38 12.25 -1.96
N TYR A 253 -9.59 12.66 -1.62
CA TYR A 253 -10.32 13.69 -2.37
C TYR A 253 -9.57 15.02 -2.37
N TRP A 254 -9.16 15.51 -1.20
CA TRP A 254 -8.37 16.73 -1.07
C TRP A 254 -7.07 16.67 -1.89
N THR A 255 -6.31 15.57 -1.73
CA THR A 255 -5.03 15.39 -2.42
C THR A 255 -5.20 15.30 -3.94
N SER A 256 -6.29 14.69 -4.42
CA SER A 256 -6.55 14.48 -5.83
C SER A 256 -6.84 15.75 -6.64
N GLN A 257 -7.11 16.86 -5.96
CA GLN A 257 -7.38 18.14 -6.60
C GLN A 257 -6.08 18.82 -7.02
N ASP A 258 -5.97 19.24 -8.28
CA ASP A 258 -4.76 19.91 -8.80
C ASP A 258 -4.38 21.16 -8.01
N ALA A 259 -5.38 21.88 -7.48
CA ALA A 259 -5.15 23.06 -6.63
C ALA A 259 -4.37 22.75 -5.34
N ASN A 260 -4.43 21.51 -4.87
CA ASN A 260 -3.76 21.07 -3.64
C ASN A 260 -2.41 20.39 -3.89
N LYS A 261 -2.05 20.16 -5.17
CA LYS A 261 -0.83 19.43 -5.55
C LYS A 261 0.44 20.04 -4.95
N ASP A 262 0.60 21.35 -5.07
CA ASP A 262 1.79 22.03 -4.54
C ASP A 262 1.85 21.98 -3.00
N LYS A 263 0.71 22.15 -2.33
CA LYS A 263 0.64 22.01 -0.87
C LYS A 263 1.01 20.60 -0.45
N TYR A 264 0.44 19.57 -1.10
CA TYR A 264 0.76 18.17 -0.84
C TYR A 264 2.27 17.89 -1.02
N ILE A 265 2.87 18.34 -2.12
CA ILE A 265 4.30 18.12 -2.39
C ILE A 265 5.16 18.75 -1.29
N LYS A 266 4.83 19.96 -0.84
CA LYS A 266 5.53 20.64 0.27
C LYS A 266 5.40 19.90 1.60
N GLU A 267 4.21 19.39 1.91
CA GLU A 267 3.95 18.62 3.15
C GLU A 267 4.64 17.26 3.12
N TYR A 268 4.74 16.65 1.93
CA TYR A 268 5.45 15.38 1.74
C TYR A 268 6.97 15.54 1.81
N ALA A 269 7.49 16.71 1.43
CA ALA A 269 8.91 16.98 1.43
C ALA A 269 9.50 17.00 2.85
N THR A 270 10.74 16.54 2.96
CA THR A 270 11.53 16.53 4.19
C THR A 270 12.97 16.92 3.88
N ASN A 271 13.79 17.13 4.91
CA ASN A 271 15.23 17.35 4.73
C ASN A 271 15.92 16.17 4.02
N ALA A 272 15.39 14.95 4.16
CA ALA A 272 15.90 13.76 3.48
C ALA A 272 15.36 13.61 2.05
N LEU A 273 14.20 14.20 1.78
CA LEU A 273 13.50 14.14 0.51
C LEU A 273 13.05 15.56 0.12
N PRO A 274 13.94 16.37 -0.46
CA PRO A 274 13.65 17.76 -0.85
C PRO A 274 12.46 17.88 -1.79
N GLU A 275 11.75 19.01 -1.72
CA GLU A 275 10.56 19.27 -2.56
C GLU A 275 10.82 19.04 -4.06
N GLU A 276 11.97 19.46 -4.55
CA GLU A 276 12.37 19.26 -5.95
C GLU A 276 12.42 17.76 -6.33
N VAL A 277 12.92 16.92 -5.42
CA VAL A 277 12.99 15.46 -5.63
C VAL A 277 11.60 14.85 -5.62
N VAL A 278 10.74 15.28 -4.69
CA VAL A 278 9.32 14.85 -4.63
C VAL A 278 8.60 15.25 -5.91
N ARG A 279 8.80 16.48 -6.38
CA ARG A 279 8.18 16.99 -7.62
C ARG A 279 8.60 16.19 -8.86
N LYS A 280 9.89 15.88 -8.99
CA LYS A 280 10.41 15.02 -10.05
C LYS A 280 9.78 13.64 -10.10
N ASP A 281 9.37 13.07 -8.96
CA ASP A 281 8.71 11.76 -8.93
C ASP A 281 7.34 11.78 -9.64
N TYR A 282 6.65 12.92 -9.61
CA TYR A 282 5.33 13.08 -10.23
C TYR A 282 5.37 13.65 -11.66
N ASP A 283 6.43 14.37 -12.03
CA ASP A 283 6.53 14.99 -13.34
C ASP A 283 6.67 13.96 -14.48
N ASN A 284 6.03 14.22 -15.62
CA ASN A 284 6.09 13.37 -16.82
C ASN A 284 5.66 11.92 -16.58
N ASP A 285 4.70 11.70 -15.69
CA ASP A 285 4.09 10.40 -15.47
C ASP A 285 2.80 10.26 -16.29
N ILE A 286 2.57 9.05 -16.85
CA ILE A 286 1.37 8.78 -17.66
C ILE A 286 0.09 8.73 -16.83
N VAL A 287 0.21 8.57 -15.50
CA VAL A 287 -0.94 8.52 -14.59
C VAL A 287 -1.29 9.93 -14.15
N ALA A 288 -2.52 10.37 -14.43
CA ALA A 288 -3.02 11.67 -14.03
C ALA A 288 -2.98 11.84 -12.51
N TRP A 289 -2.73 13.08 -12.06
CA TRP A 289 -2.65 13.40 -10.63
C TRP A 289 -3.86 12.90 -9.84
N LYS A 290 -5.07 13.17 -10.34
CA LYS A 290 -6.33 12.73 -9.74
C LYS A 290 -6.42 11.21 -9.55
N ASP A 291 -5.99 10.44 -10.54
CA ASP A 291 -6.14 9.00 -10.57
C ASP A 291 -5.20 8.28 -9.59
N ARG A 292 -4.09 8.92 -9.21
CA ARG A 292 -3.18 8.42 -8.18
C ARG A 292 -3.82 8.27 -6.81
N TRP A 293 -4.85 9.06 -6.54
CA TRP A 293 -5.53 9.13 -5.25
C TRP A 293 -6.87 8.42 -5.24
N SER A 294 -7.19 7.68 -6.32
CA SER A 294 -8.43 6.92 -6.41
C SER A 294 -8.51 5.84 -5.33
N PRO A 295 -9.54 5.85 -4.47
CA PRO A 295 -9.76 4.82 -3.46
C PRO A 295 -10.52 3.61 -4.01
N LEU A 296 -10.84 3.57 -5.31
CA LEU A 296 -11.70 2.56 -5.91
C LEU A 296 -11.04 1.17 -5.91
N TYR A 297 -11.83 0.14 -5.63
CA TYR A 297 -11.47 -1.27 -5.79
C TYR A 297 -11.79 -1.75 -7.21
N ASP A 298 -11.25 -1.04 -8.19
CA ASP A 298 -11.43 -1.29 -9.62
C ASP A 298 -10.62 -2.49 -10.14
N ASP A 299 -10.78 -2.80 -11.41
CA ASP A 299 -10.08 -3.95 -12.02
C ASP A 299 -8.56 -3.77 -12.05
N ALA A 300 -8.07 -2.54 -12.16
CA ALA A 300 -6.64 -2.25 -12.11
C ALA A 300 -6.06 -2.61 -10.73
N LEU A 301 -6.71 -2.19 -9.64
CA LEU A 301 -6.30 -2.54 -8.29
C LEU A 301 -6.35 -4.06 -8.06
N LYS A 302 -7.48 -4.70 -8.42
CA LYS A 302 -7.64 -6.16 -8.24
C LYS A 302 -6.61 -6.96 -9.03
N THR A 303 -6.30 -6.53 -10.25
CA THR A 303 -5.28 -7.17 -11.09
C THR A 303 -3.89 -7.00 -10.51
N HIS A 304 -3.58 -5.79 -10.01
CA HIS A 304 -2.32 -5.54 -9.30
C HIS A 304 -2.15 -6.51 -8.12
N TYR A 305 -3.12 -6.59 -7.21
CA TYR A 305 -3.00 -7.48 -6.04
C TYR A 305 -2.99 -8.98 -6.38
N ARG A 306 -3.65 -9.43 -7.46
CA ARG A 306 -3.48 -10.79 -7.98
C ARG A 306 -2.04 -11.04 -8.40
N ARG A 307 -1.42 -10.07 -9.10
CA ARG A 307 -0.01 -10.16 -9.52
C ARG A 307 0.92 -10.17 -8.31
N VAL A 308 0.69 -9.31 -7.32
CA VAL A 308 1.48 -9.30 -6.06
C VAL A 308 1.40 -10.64 -5.34
N ALA A 309 0.21 -11.21 -5.18
CA ALA A 309 0.01 -12.51 -4.54
C ALA A 309 0.68 -13.65 -5.31
N SER A 310 0.48 -13.68 -6.64
CA SER A 310 1.12 -14.66 -7.53
C SER A 310 2.65 -14.55 -7.48
N TYR A 311 3.20 -13.34 -7.59
CA TYR A 311 4.63 -13.10 -7.48
C TYR A 311 5.19 -13.58 -6.14
N ALA A 312 4.56 -13.24 -5.02
CA ALA A 312 5.01 -13.65 -3.69
C ALA A 312 5.10 -15.18 -3.58
N LYS A 313 4.16 -15.92 -4.16
CA LYS A 313 4.15 -17.38 -4.22
C LYS A 313 5.26 -17.93 -5.13
N GLN A 314 5.34 -17.43 -6.37
CA GLN A 314 6.27 -17.92 -7.39
C GLN A 314 7.73 -17.63 -7.04
N SER A 315 8.00 -16.48 -6.42
CA SER A 315 9.35 -16.08 -5.97
C SER A 315 9.80 -16.78 -4.68
N GLY A 316 8.95 -17.61 -4.06
CA GLY A 316 9.26 -18.32 -2.82
C GLY A 316 9.25 -17.43 -1.56
N LEU A 317 8.74 -16.19 -1.66
CA LEU A 317 8.59 -15.30 -0.50
C LEU A 317 7.53 -15.82 0.48
N VAL A 318 6.53 -16.55 -0.04
CA VAL A 318 5.47 -17.17 0.77
C VAL A 318 5.27 -18.64 0.36
N ARG A 319 4.84 -19.47 1.32
CA ARG A 319 4.51 -20.88 1.09
C ARG A 319 3.06 -21.08 0.65
N ASN A 320 2.14 -20.29 1.21
CA ASN A 320 0.72 -20.40 0.96
C ASN A 320 0.26 -19.34 -0.03
N GLU A 321 -0.76 -19.65 -0.81
CA GLU A 321 -1.42 -18.68 -1.67
C GLU A 321 -2.28 -17.72 -0.84
N VAL A 322 -2.25 -16.43 -1.21
CA VAL A 322 -3.06 -15.39 -0.56
C VAL A 322 -4.27 -15.10 -1.43
N LYS A 323 -5.47 -15.27 -0.87
CA LYS A 323 -6.73 -15.04 -1.57
C LYS A 323 -7.13 -13.57 -1.49
N LEU A 324 -7.60 -13.02 -2.62
CA LEU A 324 -7.97 -11.60 -2.71
C LEU A 324 -9.15 -11.22 -1.82
N ASP A 325 -10.13 -12.08 -1.67
CA ASP A 325 -11.30 -11.86 -0.81
C ASP A 325 -10.93 -11.73 0.68
N GLN A 326 -9.81 -12.33 1.08
CA GLN A 326 -9.25 -12.20 2.42
C GLN A 326 -8.35 -10.97 2.58
N LEU A 327 -7.95 -10.35 1.46
CA LEU A 327 -7.01 -9.24 1.42
C LEU A 327 -7.69 -7.88 1.22
N LEU A 328 -8.75 -7.84 0.38
CA LEU A 328 -9.41 -6.61 -0.05
C LEU A 328 -10.77 -6.46 0.62
N ASN A 329 -11.03 -5.30 1.23
CA ASN A 329 -12.29 -5.00 1.89
C ASN A 329 -12.85 -3.65 1.38
N PRO A 330 -13.65 -3.67 0.29
CA PRO A 330 -14.16 -2.45 -0.35
C PRO A 330 -15.28 -1.75 0.42
N GLN A 331 -16.00 -2.45 1.32
CA GLN A 331 -17.24 -1.98 1.93
C GLN A 331 -17.11 -0.61 2.60
N PHE A 332 -15.99 -0.35 3.28
CA PHE A 332 -15.79 0.91 3.99
C PHE A 332 -15.59 2.09 3.03
N VAL A 333 -14.87 1.86 1.91
CA VAL A 333 -14.70 2.89 0.88
C VAL A 333 -16.02 3.16 0.17
N GLU A 334 -16.76 2.12 -0.19
CA GLU A 334 -18.08 2.26 -0.84
C GLU A 334 -19.05 3.08 0.02
N HIS A 335 -19.05 2.82 1.34
CA HIS A 335 -19.83 3.61 2.30
C HIS A 335 -19.33 5.06 2.39
N ALA A 336 -18.02 5.27 2.51
CA ALA A 336 -17.43 6.59 2.61
C ALA A 336 -17.70 7.45 1.36
N LEU A 337 -17.63 6.85 0.15
CA LEU A 337 -17.94 7.54 -1.09
C LEU A 337 -19.39 8.03 -1.12
N LYS A 338 -20.36 7.21 -0.67
CA LYS A 338 -21.78 7.60 -0.56
C LYS A 338 -21.97 8.69 0.48
N GLU A 339 -21.39 8.55 1.67
CA GLU A 339 -21.45 9.55 2.74
C GLU A 339 -20.96 10.92 2.30
N LEU A 340 -19.92 10.94 1.45
CA LEU A 340 -19.26 12.15 0.96
C LEU A 340 -19.79 12.65 -0.38
N ASN A 341 -20.75 11.97 -1.00
CA ASN A 341 -21.28 12.26 -2.36
C ASN A 341 -20.16 12.26 -3.42
N LEU A 342 -19.25 11.27 -3.35
CA LEU A 342 -18.08 11.11 -4.22
C LEU A 342 -18.14 9.89 -5.13
N GLU A 343 -19.28 9.17 -5.23
CA GLU A 343 -19.41 7.92 -6.00
C GLU A 343 -19.01 8.05 -7.47
N HIS A 344 -19.18 9.26 -8.03
CA HIS A 344 -18.89 9.55 -9.44
C HIS A 344 -17.64 10.42 -9.63
N TYR A 345 -16.91 10.73 -8.56
CA TYR A 345 -15.75 11.61 -8.65
C TYR A 345 -14.58 10.93 -9.35
N TRP A 346 -14.22 9.71 -8.97
CA TRP A 346 -13.20 8.91 -9.67
C TRP A 346 -13.87 7.94 -10.65
N GLN A 347 -13.16 7.60 -11.72
CA GLN A 347 -13.58 6.60 -12.67
C GLN A 347 -12.75 5.34 -12.51
N SER A 348 -13.39 4.17 -12.68
CA SER A 348 -12.70 2.89 -12.64
C SER A 348 -11.68 2.78 -13.75
N GLN A 349 -10.45 2.46 -13.38
CA GLN A 349 -9.38 2.18 -14.33
C GLN A 349 -9.47 0.73 -14.80
N GLN A 350 -9.61 0.52 -16.10
CA GLN A 350 -9.58 -0.79 -16.73
C GLN A 350 -8.19 -1.05 -17.32
N ILE A 351 -7.66 -2.25 -17.08
CA ILE A 351 -6.44 -2.70 -17.77
C ILE A 351 -6.87 -3.30 -19.10
N LYS A 352 -6.42 -2.69 -20.21
CA LYS A 352 -6.64 -3.27 -21.54
C LYS A 352 -5.91 -4.62 -21.60
N GLN A 353 -6.64 -5.70 -21.92
CA GLN A 353 -6.12 -7.08 -21.96
C GLN A 353 -4.85 -7.28 -22.80
N ALA A 354 -4.60 -6.45 -23.79
CA ALA A 354 -3.39 -6.48 -24.62
C ALA A 354 -2.08 -6.24 -23.82
N GLN A 355 -2.16 -5.71 -22.59
CA GLN A 355 -1.00 -5.48 -21.73
C GLN A 355 -0.72 -6.64 -20.75
N LEU A 356 -1.59 -7.64 -20.72
CA LEU A 356 -1.54 -8.79 -19.79
C LEU A 356 -0.86 -10.04 -20.37
N SER A 357 -0.49 -10.04 -21.67
CA SER A 357 0.18 -11.21 -22.23
C SER A 357 1.59 -11.33 -21.66
N PRO A 358 1.89 -12.37 -20.85
CA PRO A 358 3.26 -12.79 -20.66
C PRO A 358 3.77 -13.18 -22.04
N ALA A 359 4.96 -12.78 -22.40
CA ALA A 359 5.63 -13.35 -23.56
C ALA A 359 5.59 -14.86 -23.40
N ALA A 360 4.77 -15.50 -24.24
CA ALA A 360 4.60 -16.95 -24.23
C ALA A 360 5.98 -17.57 -24.35
N GLY A 361 6.47 -18.13 -23.25
CA GLY A 361 7.67 -18.94 -23.23
C GLY A 361 7.44 -20.08 -24.23
N LYS A 362 8.00 -19.96 -25.44
CA LYS A 362 8.17 -21.11 -26.32
C LYS A 362 9.13 -22.03 -25.61
N GLY A 363 8.59 -23.03 -24.92
CA GLY A 363 9.33 -24.20 -24.54
C GLY A 363 9.86 -24.89 -25.81
N LYS A 364 11.11 -25.10 -25.85
CA LYS A 364 11.77 -26.28 -26.45
C LYS A 364 12.98 -26.57 -25.58
#